data_0d2d84a1c5aa4989790a56f7ba4db482
#
_entry.id   0d2d84a1c5aa4989790a56f7ba4db482
#
_cell.length_a   1.000
_cell.length_b   1.000
_cell.length_c   1.000
_cell.angle_alpha   90.00
_cell.angle_beta   90.00
_cell.angle_gamma   90.00
#
_symmetry.space_group_name_H-M   'P 1'
#
loop_
_entity.id
_entity.type
_entity.pdbx_description
1 polymer ?
#
loop_
_entity_poly.entity_id
_entity_poly.type
_entity_poly.pdbx_seq_one_letter_code
_entity_poly.pdbx_strand_id
1 'polypeptide(L)'
;WNDESDWWKPVTSIQDVVCGDVILIDGQSNAVACDYHGEQTADLEANTFVRSYGSAVSSSAVSGDQTFDVAIAQGCHGHATIGQWGLHMANVLKDAQQMPLLVINGAVGGTTVEAHQRDEANPTNLNTIYGRLLWRVQQAGVEDAVRAIFWHQGESNGTQAYETHLALWTAMYEAWLSDYPNVEGIYPFQVRAGCGGPTWNRNIHRELPDL
;
A
#
# COMPACT_ATOMS: atom_id res chain seq x y z
N TRP A 1 -54.32 -2.76 -15.01
CA TRP A 1 -53.28 -1.84 -14.52
C TRP A 1 -53.38 -1.86 -13.01
N ASN A 2 -52.65 -2.77 -12.32
CA ASN A 2 -52.43 -2.58 -10.92
C ASN A 2 -51.53 -1.37 -10.77
N ASP A 3 -52.11 -0.33 -10.22
CA ASP A 3 -51.42 0.84 -9.78
C ASP A 3 -50.47 0.46 -8.70
N GLU A 4 -49.29 1.02 -8.78
CA GLU A 4 -48.20 0.96 -7.84
C GLU A 4 -47.05 0.12 -8.31
N SER A 5 -46.34 0.65 -9.22
CA SER A 5 -45.00 1.22 -9.02
C SER A 5 -44.08 0.44 -8.07
N ASP A 6 -44.13 -0.91 -8.10
CA ASP A 6 -43.10 -1.73 -7.49
C ASP A 6 -41.76 -1.66 -8.26
N TRP A 7 -41.75 -0.98 -9.40
CA TRP A 7 -40.57 -0.81 -10.24
C TRP A 7 -39.46 0.05 -9.61
N TRP A 8 -39.76 0.82 -8.57
CA TRP A 8 -38.78 1.68 -7.90
C TRP A 8 -38.30 1.10 -6.54
N LYS A 9 -38.70 -0.10 -6.17
CA LYS A 9 -38.19 -0.71 -4.95
C LYS A 9 -36.68 -0.94 -5.09
N PRO A 10 -35.88 -0.45 -4.14
CA PRO A 10 -34.44 -0.70 -4.19
C PRO A 10 -34.21 -2.21 -4.11
N VAL A 11 -33.41 -2.73 -5.03
CA VAL A 11 -32.97 -4.13 -5.05
C VAL A 11 -31.94 -4.36 -3.95
N THR A 12 -31.16 -3.32 -3.65
CA THR A 12 -30.15 -3.33 -2.57
C THR A 12 -29.96 -1.90 -2.07
N SER A 13 -29.44 -1.77 -0.86
CA SER A 13 -28.91 -0.51 -0.34
C SER A 13 -27.49 -0.77 0.20
N ILE A 14 -26.55 0.07 -0.16
CA ILE A 14 -25.19 0.06 0.34
C ILE A 14 -25.00 1.34 1.15
N GLN A 15 -24.49 1.20 2.37
CA GLN A 15 -24.20 2.32 3.24
C GLN A 15 -22.70 2.58 3.28
N ASP A 16 -22.31 3.77 3.71
CA ASP A 16 -20.91 4.15 3.92
C ASP A 16 -20.01 4.03 2.67
N VAL A 17 -20.60 4.29 1.50
CA VAL A 17 -19.85 4.34 0.24
C VAL A 17 -19.02 5.63 0.21
N VAL A 18 -17.72 5.48 -0.01
CA VAL A 18 -16.78 6.58 -0.21
C VAL A 18 -16.17 6.49 -1.60
N CYS A 19 -15.97 7.62 -2.24
CA CYS A 19 -15.32 7.71 -3.54
C CYS A 19 -14.12 8.65 -3.43
N GLY A 20 -12.95 8.18 -3.89
CA GLY A 20 -11.70 8.94 -3.79
C GLY A 20 -10.54 8.22 -4.47
N ASP A 21 -9.33 8.72 -4.24
CA ASP A 21 -8.12 8.15 -4.80
C ASP A 21 -7.59 6.96 -3.99
N VAL A 22 -6.78 6.13 -4.65
CA VAL A 22 -6.14 4.97 -4.05
C VAL A 22 -4.63 5.20 -3.95
N ILE A 23 -4.09 4.94 -2.78
CA ILE A 23 -2.67 5.03 -2.47
C ILE A 23 -2.16 3.67 -1.99
N LEU A 24 -1.02 3.24 -2.51
CA LEU A 24 -0.34 2.05 -2.04
C LEU A 24 0.86 2.43 -1.17
N ILE A 25 1.10 1.64 -0.14
CA ILE A 25 2.33 1.68 0.66
C ILE A 25 2.98 0.32 0.53
N ASP A 26 4.27 0.28 0.20
CA ASP A 26 5.05 -0.95 0.18
C ASP A 26 6.48 -0.72 0.68
N GLY A 27 7.19 -1.79 1.00
CA GLY A 27 8.54 -1.75 1.54
C GLY A 27 8.73 -2.67 2.75
N GLN A 28 9.68 -2.29 3.63
CA GLN A 28 10.00 -3.10 4.81
C GLN A 28 9.43 -2.50 6.12
N SER A 29 10.04 -2.79 7.27
CA SER A 29 9.52 -2.44 8.61
C SER A 29 9.11 -0.98 8.77
N ASN A 30 9.86 -0.03 8.20
CA ASN A 30 9.51 1.39 8.24
C ASN A 30 8.28 1.73 7.38
N ALA A 31 7.97 0.92 6.38
CA ALA A 31 6.72 1.03 5.61
C ALA A 31 5.54 0.36 6.32
N VAL A 32 5.78 -0.78 7.02
CA VAL A 32 4.77 -1.37 7.92
C VAL A 32 4.37 -0.39 9.01
N ALA A 33 5.35 0.36 9.54
CA ALA A 33 5.18 1.45 10.49
C ALA A 33 4.34 1.07 11.74
N CYS A 34 4.57 -0.13 12.27
CA CYS A 34 3.94 -0.56 13.51
C CYS A 34 4.37 0.31 14.70
N ASP A 35 3.48 0.44 15.66
CA ASP A 35 3.86 0.92 16.99
C ASP A 35 4.39 -0.26 17.82
N TYR A 36 5.72 -0.37 17.92
CA TYR A 36 6.38 -1.42 18.71
C TYR A 36 6.58 -1.06 20.19
N HIS A 37 6.43 0.20 20.56
CA HIS A 37 6.81 0.69 21.87
C HIS A 37 5.64 1.17 22.71
N GLY A 38 4.41 1.10 22.20
CA GLY A 38 3.21 1.56 22.91
C GLY A 38 3.15 3.07 23.10
N GLU A 39 3.78 3.82 22.18
CA GLU A 39 3.71 5.28 22.15
C GLU A 39 2.31 5.76 21.71
N GLN A 40 2.15 7.06 21.62
CA GLN A 40 0.87 7.62 21.15
C GLN A 40 0.59 7.18 19.72
N THR A 41 -0.51 6.43 19.52
CA THR A 41 -0.91 5.94 18.21
C THR A 41 -1.62 7.01 17.39
N ALA A 42 -1.38 6.98 16.07
CA ALA A 42 -2.14 7.77 15.11
C ALA A 42 -3.61 7.32 14.95
N ASP A 43 -4.04 6.24 15.59
CA ASP A 43 -5.46 5.79 15.56
C ASP A 43 -6.44 6.84 16.08
N LEU A 44 -5.96 7.81 16.87
CA LEU A 44 -6.78 8.96 17.27
C LEU A 44 -7.20 9.82 16.07
N GLU A 45 -6.54 9.69 14.92
CA GLU A 45 -6.85 10.37 13.67
C GLU A 45 -7.74 9.53 12.74
N ALA A 46 -8.13 8.30 13.15
CA ALA A 46 -8.97 7.44 12.34
C ALA A 46 -10.34 8.09 12.05
N ASN A 47 -10.79 7.99 10.81
CA ASN A 47 -12.07 8.58 10.38
C ASN A 47 -12.61 7.84 9.15
N THR A 48 -13.91 8.04 8.89
CA THR A 48 -14.64 7.32 7.86
C THR A 48 -14.24 7.65 6.42
N PHE A 49 -13.43 8.68 6.19
CA PHE A 49 -12.98 9.10 4.87
C PHE A 49 -11.59 8.57 4.49
N VAL A 50 -10.92 7.86 5.41
CA VAL A 50 -9.69 7.11 5.13
C VAL A 50 -9.99 5.64 5.35
N ARG A 51 -9.96 4.88 4.27
CA ARG A 51 -10.31 3.46 4.24
C ARG A 51 -9.09 2.59 3.92
N SER A 52 -9.20 1.33 4.22
CA SER A 52 -8.30 0.28 3.75
C SER A 52 -9.06 -0.99 3.38
N TYR A 53 -8.35 -1.97 2.83
CA TYR A 53 -8.92 -3.22 2.37
C TYR A 53 -8.08 -4.42 2.83
N GLY A 54 -8.69 -5.31 3.57
CA GLY A 54 -8.11 -6.60 3.93
C GLY A 54 -6.87 -6.53 4.83
N SER A 55 -6.19 -7.67 4.94
CA SER A 55 -4.94 -7.89 5.70
C SER A 55 -3.84 -8.42 4.78
N ALA A 56 -2.55 -8.26 5.15
CA ALA A 56 -1.43 -8.51 4.24
C ALA A 56 -0.41 -9.57 4.69
N VAL A 57 -0.51 -10.11 5.91
CA VAL A 57 0.60 -10.86 6.54
C VAL A 57 0.95 -12.19 5.87
N SER A 58 -0.02 -12.91 5.31
CA SER A 58 0.17 -14.23 4.69
C SER A 58 -0.85 -14.48 3.61
N SER A 59 -0.64 -15.52 2.81
CA SER A 59 -1.63 -15.95 1.80
C SER A 59 -3.00 -16.24 2.38
N SER A 60 -3.07 -16.89 3.55
CA SER A 60 -4.34 -17.18 4.24
C SER A 60 -5.01 -15.93 4.81
N ALA A 61 -4.24 -14.98 5.33
CA ALA A 61 -4.78 -13.71 5.80
C ALA A 61 -5.39 -12.90 4.64
N VAL A 62 -4.67 -12.82 3.52
CA VAL A 62 -5.12 -12.11 2.31
C VAL A 62 -6.41 -12.73 1.76
N SER A 63 -6.46 -14.04 1.57
CA SER A 63 -7.63 -14.71 1.01
C SER A 63 -8.83 -14.75 1.96
N GLY A 64 -8.58 -14.70 3.28
CA GLY A 64 -9.61 -14.76 4.32
C GLY A 64 -10.21 -13.39 4.69
N ASP A 65 -9.61 -12.29 4.25
CA ASP A 65 -10.02 -10.93 4.62
C ASP A 65 -10.16 -10.05 3.36
N GLN A 66 -11.38 -9.98 2.85
CA GLN A 66 -11.73 -9.27 1.62
C GLN A 66 -12.78 -8.18 1.90
N THR A 67 -12.56 -7.40 2.96
CA THR A 67 -13.51 -6.36 3.38
C THR A 67 -12.86 -4.99 3.45
N PHE A 68 -13.65 -3.98 3.11
CA PHE A 68 -13.29 -2.58 3.37
C PHE A 68 -13.61 -2.20 4.80
N ASP A 69 -12.75 -1.39 5.41
CA ASP A 69 -13.02 -0.79 6.72
C ASP A 69 -12.30 0.55 6.86
N VAL A 70 -12.59 1.24 7.96
CA VAL A 70 -11.84 2.44 8.37
C VAL A 70 -10.38 2.05 8.58
N ALA A 71 -9.49 2.80 7.96
CA ALA A 71 -8.06 2.54 8.10
C ALA A 71 -7.58 2.82 9.53
N ILE A 72 -6.73 1.94 10.04
CA ILE A 72 -6.10 2.07 11.35
C ILE A 72 -4.58 2.09 11.25
N ALA A 73 -3.94 2.77 12.19
CA ALA A 73 -2.49 2.88 12.27
C ALA A 73 -1.86 1.75 13.06
N GLN A 74 -2.52 1.29 14.11
CA GLN A 74 -1.99 0.33 15.06
C GLN A 74 -2.14 -1.10 14.56
N GLY A 75 -1.17 -1.90 14.94
CA GLY A 75 -1.10 -3.30 14.53
C GLY A 75 -0.15 -3.51 13.36
N CYS A 76 0.49 -4.67 13.37
CA CYS A 76 1.39 -5.08 12.30
C CYS A 76 0.63 -6.06 11.40
N HIS A 77 0.25 -5.64 10.22
CA HIS A 77 -0.39 -6.48 9.21
C HIS A 77 -1.84 -6.94 9.52
N GLY A 78 -2.51 -6.34 10.49
CA GLY A 78 -3.90 -6.65 10.80
C GLY A 78 -4.89 -6.15 9.75
N HIS A 79 -6.17 -6.41 10.01
CA HIS A 79 -7.27 -5.90 9.18
C HIS A 79 -7.23 -4.37 9.10
N ALA A 80 -7.34 -3.85 7.89
CA ALA A 80 -7.34 -2.41 7.57
C ALA A 80 -6.15 -1.59 8.12
N THR A 81 -5.04 -2.25 8.51
CA THR A 81 -3.85 -1.58 9.04
C THR A 81 -3.03 -0.95 7.91
N ILE A 82 -2.72 0.34 8.04
CA ILE A 82 -1.91 1.09 7.08
C ILE A 82 -0.63 1.69 7.67
N GLY A 83 -0.41 1.52 8.97
CA GLY A 83 0.77 2.02 9.70
C GLY A 83 0.63 3.45 10.20
N GLN A 84 1.49 3.83 11.18
CA GLN A 84 1.40 5.10 11.89
C GLN A 84 1.51 6.32 10.96
N TRP A 85 2.60 6.39 10.19
CA TRP A 85 2.77 7.51 9.26
C TRP A 85 1.81 7.42 8.06
N GLY A 86 1.38 6.21 7.69
CA GLY A 86 0.41 6.00 6.60
C GLY A 86 -0.93 6.65 6.90
N LEU A 87 -1.45 6.48 8.12
CA LEU A 87 -2.71 7.10 8.53
C LEU A 87 -2.58 8.62 8.65
N HIS A 88 -1.48 9.10 9.24
CA HIS A 88 -1.24 10.54 9.33
C HIS A 88 -1.13 11.19 7.95
N MET A 89 -0.32 10.62 7.05
CA MET A 89 -0.20 11.06 5.66
C MET A 89 -1.55 11.10 4.95
N ALA A 90 -2.33 10.03 5.08
CA ALA A 90 -3.64 9.94 4.44
C ALA A 90 -4.58 11.05 4.91
N ASN A 91 -4.57 11.39 6.19
CA ASN A 91 -5.36 12.50 6.72
C ASN A 91 -4.90 13.85 6.18
N VAL A 92 -3.60 14.10 6.12
CA VAL A 92 -3.06 15.34 5.53
C VAL A 92 -3.47 15.47 4.06
N LEU A 93 -3.35 14.41 3.28
CA LEU A 93 -3.74 14.42 1.87
C LEU A 93 -5.25 14.59 1.70
N LYS A 94 -6.05 13.84 2.46
CA LYS A 94 -7.52 13.95 2.47
C LYS A 94 -7.97 15.38 2.73
N ASP A 95 -7.36 16.03 3.73
CA ASP A 95 -7.73 17.41 4.10
C ASP A 95 -7.26 18.43 3.06
N ALA A 96 -6.07 18.22 2.47
CA ALA A 96 -5.55 19.10 1.43
C ALA A 96 -6.36 19.01 0.12
N GLN A 97 -6.78 17.81 -0.25
CA GLN A 97 -7.51 17.54 -1.50
C GLN A 97 -9.03 17.59 -1.34
N GLN A 98 -9.52 17.60 -0.10
CA GLN A 98 -10.96 17.51 0.21
C GLN A 98 -11.61 16.26 -0.42
N MET A 99 -10.89 15.16 -0.43
CA MET A 99 -11.31 13.92 -1.07
C MET A 99 -10.96 12.71 -0.18
N PRO A 100 -11.85 11.72 -0.05
CA PRO A 100 -11.56 10.47 0.64
C PRO A 100 -10.40 9.71 0.00
N LEU A 101 -9.75 8.85 0.79
CA LEU A 101 -8.64 8.01 0.34
C LEU A 101 -8.86 6.56 0.74
N LEU A 102 -8.51 5.66 -0.16
CA LEU A 102 -8.24 4.25 0.13
C LEU A 102 -6.73 4.04 0.18
N VAL A 103 -6.21 3.54 1.29
CA VAL A 103 -4.79 3.23 1.43
C VAL A 103 -4.62 1.73 1.66
N ILE A 104 -3.83 1.05 0.84
CA ILE A 104 -3.52 -0.37 1.00
C ILE A 104 -2.02 -0.51 1.28
N ASN A 105 -1.68 -1.05 2.45
CA ASN A 105 -0.29 -1.30 2.84
C ASN A 105 0.05 -2.78 2.64
N GLY A 106 1.05 -3.05 1.77
CA GLY A 106 1.58 -4.38 1.45
C GLY A 106 2.94 -4.68 2.06
N ALA A 107 3.53 -3.75 2.80
CA ALA A 107 4.89 -3.86 3.32
C ALA A 107 5.10 -5.05 4.27
N VAL A 108 6.31 -5.60 4.28
CA VAL A 108 6.71 -6.72 5.16
C VAL A 108 8.07 -6.43 5.82
N GLY A 109 8.11 -6.51 7.14
CA GLY A 109 9.31 -6.21 7.92
C GLY A 109 10.50 -7.13 7.62
N GLY A 110 11.72 -6.55 7.59
CA GLY A 110 12.98 -7.30 7.41
C GLY A 110 13.26 -7.79 5.98
N THR A 111 12.51 -7.33 4.99
CA THR A 111 12.62 -7.80 3.61
C THR A 111 13.58 -6.96 2.77
N THR A 112 14.16 -7.59 1.76
CA THR A 112 15.02 -6.97 0.75
C THR A 112 14.21 -6.66 -0.51
N VAL A 113 14.76 -5.83 -1.42
CA VAL A 113 14.10 -5.50 -2.70
C VAL A 113 13.81 -6.73 -3.56
N GLU A 114 14.64 -7.79 -3.44
CA GLU A 114 14.42 -9.07 -4.12
C GLU A 114 13.12 -9.76 -3.67
N ALA A 115 12.76 -9.63 -2.41
CA ALA A 115 11.56 -10.24 -1.86
C ALA A 115 10.27 -9.58 -2.37
N HIS A 116 10.39 -8.37 -2.92
CA HIS A 116 9.27 -7.60 -3.47
C HIS A 116 9.14 -7.71 -4.99
N GLN A 117 9.95 -8.56 -5.64
CA GLN A 117 9.85 -8.74 -7.09
C GLN A 117 8.53 -9.41 -7.49
N ARG A 118 8.00 -8.99 -8.64
CA ARG A 118 6.84 -9.60 -9.27
C ARG A 118 7.15 -11.03 -9.72
N ASP A 119 6.25 -11.95 -9.48
CA ASP A 119 6.28 -13.29 -10.09
C ASP A 119 5.68 -13.20 -11.50
N GLU A 120 6.52 -13.17 -12.52
CA GLU A 120 6.06 -12.99 -13.90
C GLU A 120 5.19 -14.16 -14.41
N ALA A 121 5.36 -15.36 -13.85
CA ALA A 121 4.53 -16.52 -14.20
C ALA A 121 3.16 -16.47 -13.51
N ASN A 122 3.06 -15.84 -12.35
CA ASN A 122 1.83 -15.70 -11.58
C ASN A 122 1.86 -14.39 -10.78
N PRO A 123 1.53 -13.24 -11.39
CA PRO A 123 1.66 -11.94 -10.75
C PRO A 123 0.88 -11.76 -9.46
N THR A 124 -0.22 -12.48 -9.28
CA THR A 124 -1.06 -12.48 -8.07
C THR A 124 -0.76 -13.64 -7.13
N ASN A 125 0.43 -14.21 -7.19
CA ASN A 125 0.87 -15.29 -6.31
C ASN A 125 0.85 -14.86 -4.84
N LEU A 126 -0.08 -15.36 -4.05
CA LEU A 126 -0.25 -15.01 -2.64
C LEU A 126 0.94 -15.42 -1.74
N ASN A 127 1.87 -16.23 -2.25
CA ASN A 127 3.10 -16.57 -1.54
C ASN A 127 4.20 -15.51 -1.70
N THR A 128 4.04 -14.54 -2.60
CA THR A 128 4.95 -13.40 -2.79
C THR A 128 4.38 -12.14 -2.15
N ILE A 129 5.25 -11.19 -1.78
CA ILE A 129 4.83 -9.90 -1.21
C ILE A 129 4.11 -9.09 -2.27
N TYR A 130 4.71 -8.96 -3.45
CA TYR A 130 4.14 -8.28 -4.60
C TYR A 130 2.75 -8.83 -4.94
N GLY A 131 2.65 -10.15 -5.08
CA GLY A 131 1.40 -10.80 -5.47
C GLY A 131 0.28 -10.62 -4.45
N ARG A 132 0.58 -10.59 -3.15
CA ARG A 132 -0.42 -10.29 -2.12
C ARG A 132 -0.98 -8.87 -2.24
N LEU A 133 -0.11 -7.89 -2.49
CA LEU A 133 -0.55 -6.50 -2.66
C LEU A 133 -1.39 -6.36 -3.94
N LEU A 134 -0.88 -6.84 -5.07
CA LEU A 134 -1.60 -6.80 -6.35
C LEU A 134 -2.96 -7.50 -6.26
N TRP A 135 -3.00 -8.70 -5.69
CA TRP A 135 -4.24 -9.44 -5.52
C TRP A 135 -5.27 -8.68 -4.68
N ARG A 136 -4.85 -8.04 -3.57
CA ARG A 136 -5.74 -7.21 -2.73
C ARG A 136 -6.31 -6.05 -3.52
N VAL A 137 -5.50 -5.35 -4.29
CA VAL A 137 -5.93 -4.23 -5.13
C VAL A 137 -6.95 -4.68 -6.16
N GLN A 138 -6.72 -5.84 -6.80
CA GLN A 138 -7.64 -6.42 -7.77
C GLN A 138 -8.95 -6.90 -7.14
N GLN A 139 -8.90 -7.54 -5.97
CA GLN A 139 -10.13 -7.95 -5.27
C GLN A 139 -10.94 -6.75 -4.77
N ALA A 140 -10.29 -5.66 -4.44
CA ALA A 140 -10.94 -4.40 -4.15
C ALA A 140 -11.53 -3.73 -5.41
N GLY A 141 -11.11 -4.13 -6.60
CA GLY A 141 -11.55 -3.56 -7.89
C GLY A 141 -11.05 -2.14 -8.11
N VAL A 142 -9.83 -1.82 -7.65
CA VAL A 142 -9.33 -0.45 -7.62
C VAL A 142 -7.98 -0.25 -8.32
N GLU A 143 -7.53 -1.20 -9.13
CA GLU A 143 -6.26 -1.12 -9.85
C GLU A 143 -6.17 0.13 -10.75
N ASP A 144 -7.25 0.50 -11.41
CA ASP A 144 -7.33 1.71 -12.25
C ASP A 144 -7.44 3.01 -11.45
N ALA A 145 -7.66 2.92 -10.15
CA ALA A 145 -7.79 4.07 -9.27
C ALA A 145 -6.49 4.39 -8.50
N VAL A 146 -5.46 3.54 -8.59
CA VAL A 146 -4.17 3.78 -7.94
C VAL A 146 -3.51 5.02 -8.52
N ARG A 147 -3.25 6.03 -7.68
CA ARG A 147 -2.62 7.30 -8.06
C ARG A 147 -1.19 7.42 -7.59
N ALA A 148 -0.87 6.83 -6.44
CA ALA A 148 0.46 6.96 -5.86
C ALA A 148 0.92 5.68 -5.16
N ILE A 149 2.23 5.43 -5.20
CA ILE A 149 2.89 4.36 -4.45
C ILE A 149 4.00 4.97 -3.59
N PHE A 150 3.95 4.71 -2.28
CA PHE A 150 4.99 5.11 -1.34
C PHE A 150 5.84 3.88 -1.00
N TRP A 151 7.15 3.99 -1.28
CA TRP A 151 8.11 2.91 -1.09
C TRP A 151 9.13 3.25 -0.01
N HIS A 152 9.17 2.45 1.07
CA HIS A 152 10.16 2.62 2.12
C HIS A 152 10.90 1.31 2.41
N GLN A 153 12.00 1.09 1.70
CA GLN A 153 12.86 -0.09 1.82
C GLN A 153 14.31 0.30 1.48
N GLY A 154 15.28 -0.47 1.95
CA GLY A 154 16.69 -0.29 1.63
C GLY A 154 17.62 -0.71 2.78
N GLU A 155 17.15 -0.70 4.01
CA GLU A 155 17.95 -1.05 5.19
C GLU A 155 18.43 -2.51 5.16
N SER A 156 17.60 -3.41 4.62
CA SER A 156 17.94 -4.84 4.51
C SER A 156 18.85 -5.16 3.32
N ASN A 157 19.15 -4.20 2.44
CA ASN A 157 20.04 -4.37 1.29
C ASN A 157 21.46 -3.86 1.50
N GLY A 158 21.90 -3.73 2.76
CA GLY A 158 23.15 -3.07 3.15
C GLY A 158 24.45 -3.58 2.53
N THR A 159 24.47 -4.78 1.99
CA THR A 159 25.65 -5.38 1.33
C THR A 159 25.50 -5.57 -0.19
N GLN A 160 24.34 -5.20 -0.74
CA GLN A 160 24.06 -5.37 -2.15
C GLN A 160 24.86 -4.38 -3.01
N ALA A 161 25.29 -4.79 -4.20
CA ALA A 161 25.91 -3.89 -5.15
C ALA A 161 24.89 -2.90 -5.74
N TYR A 162 25.36 -1.69 -6.04
CA TYR A 162 24.51 -0.61 -6.55
C TYR A 162 23.75 -1.03 -7.81
N GLU A 163 24.46 -1.58 -8.79
CA GLU A 163 23.88 -1.95 -10.09
C GLU A 163 22.83 -3.07 -9.94
N THR A 164 23.04 -3.98 -9.02
CA THR A 164 22.08 -5.05 -8.71
C THR A 164 20.81 -4.46 -8.09
N HIS A 165 20.96 -3.56 -7.12
CA HIS A 165 19.82 -2.91 -6.48
C HIS A 165 19.03 -2.05 -7.47
N LEU A 166 19.73 -1.29 -8.30
CA LEU A 166 19.12 -0.47 -9.34
C LEU A 166 18.33 -1.31 -10.35
N ALA A 167 18.90 -2.44 -10.81
CA ALA A 167 18.20 -3.34 -11.74
C ALA A 167 16.92 -3.93 -11.13
N LEU A 168 16.97 -4.35 -9.86
CA LEU A 168 15.79 -4.90 -9.15
C LEU A 168 14.73 -3.83 -8.89
N TRP A 169 15.17 -2.62 -8.52
CA TRP A 169 14.26 -1.49 -8.38
C TRP A 169 13.57 -1.16 -9.70
N THR A 170 14.32 -1.06 -10.80
CA THR A 170 13.77 -0.76 -12.12
C THR A 170 12.76 -1.80 -12.56
N ALA A 171 13.07 -3.10 -12.38
CA ALA A 171 12.13 -4.16 -12.71
C ALA A 171 10.81 -4.08 -11.90
N MET A 172 10.90 -3.76 -10.62
CA MET A 172 9.72 -3.58 -9.77
C MET A 172 8.92 -2.33 -10.16
N TYR A 173 9.61 -1.23 -10.47
CA TYR A 173 9.02 0.01 -10.95
C TYR A 173 8.23 -0.21 -12.25
N GLU A 174 8.84 -0.88 -13.24
CA GLU A 174 8.18 -1.22 -14.51
C GLU A 174 6.96 -2.13 -14.31
N ALA A 175 7.07 -3.07 -13.37
CA ALA A 175 5.95 -3.93 -12.99
C ALA A 175 4.78 -3.13 -12.39
N TRP A 176 5.05 -2.15 -11.53
CA TRP A 176 4.01 -1.27 -10.98
C TRP A 176 3.34 -0.42 -12.06
N LEU A 177 4.10 0.15 -13.01
CA LEU A 177 3.53 0.89 -14.12
C LEU A 177 2.64 0.02 -15.03
N SER A 178 2.98 -1.27 -15.15
CA SER A 178 2.18 -2.24 -15.90
C SER A 178 0.89 -2.62 -15.19
N ASP A 179 0.96 -2.84 -13.86
CA ASP A 179 -0.18 -3.35 -13.08
C ASP A 179 -1.12 -2.21 -12.61
N TYR A 180 -0.64 -0.97 -12.56
CA TYR A 180 -1.39 0.21 -12.13
C TYR A 180 -1.33 1.32 -13.19
N PRO A 181 -2.16 1.24 -14.25
CA PRO A 181 -2.00 2.05 -15.45
C PRO A 181 -2.22 3.55 -15.24
N ASN A 182 -2.85 3.95 -14.15
CA ASN A 182 -3.14 5.34 -13.83
C ASN A 182 -2.31 5.90 -12.67
N VAL A 183 -1.21 5.20 -12.29
CA VAL A 183 -0.30 5.72 -11.26
C VAL A 183 0.38 7.00 -11.76
N GLU A 184 0.31 8.05 -10.95
CA GLU A 184 0.84 9.38 -11.29
C GLU A 184 2.19 9.66 -10.62
N GLY A 185 2.52 8.93 -9.55
CA GLY A 185 3.77 9.09 -8.85
C GLY A 185 4.18 7.89 -8.01
N ILE A 186 5.47 7.59 -8.01
CA ILE A 186 6.09 6.60 -7.13
C ILE A 186 7.12 7.34 -6.28
N TYR A 187 6.96 7.29 -4.96
CA TYR A 187 7.69 8.09 -3.99
C TYR A 187 8.59 7.22 -3.11
N PRO A 188 9.85 6.99 -3.51
CA PRO A 188 10.79 6.25 -2.67
C PRO A 188 11.30 7.11 -1.52
N PHE A 189 11.25 6.57 -0.30
CA PHE A 189 11.83 7.20 0.87
C PHE A 189 13.34 6.99 0.91
N GLN A 190 14.10 8.04 1.17
CA GLN A 190 15.52 7.91 1.42
C GLN A 190 15.78 7.23 2.77
N VAL A 191 16.52 6.14 2.75
CA VAL A 191 16.91 5.42 3.96
C VAL A 191 17.72 6.31 4.90
N ARG A 192 17.40 6.26 6.18
CA ARG A 192 18.06 7.04 7.22
C ARG A 192 19.55 6.68 7.36
N ALA A 193 20.40 7.68 7.63
CA ALA A 193 21.80 7.46 7.93
C ALA A 193 21.96 6.57 9.19
N GLY A 194 22.82 5.56 9.12
CA GLY A 194 23.09 4.64 10.22
C GLY A 194 22.11 3.48 10.38
N CYS A 195 21.10 3.38 9.51
CA CYS A 195 20.15 2.26 9.52
C CYS A 195 20.53 1.20 8.47
N GLY A 196 21.70 0.56 8.62
CA GLY A 196 22.05 -0.68 7.95
C GLY A 196 22.54 -0.61 6.50
N GLY A 197 22.24 0.45 5.76
CA GLY A 197 22.61 0.56 4.35
C GLY A 197 23.91 1.33 4.11
N PRO A 198 24.71 0.98 3.09
CA PRO A 198 25.84 1.79 2.66
C PRO A 198 25.37 3.15 2.10
N THR A 199 26.30 4.10 2.01
CA THR A 199 26.00 5.47 1.57
C THR A 199 25.34 5.51 0.18
N TRP A 200 25.71 4.61 -0.73
CA TRP A 200 25.16 4.54 -2.07
C TRP A 200 23.67 4.14 -2.09
N ASN A 201 23.25 3.23 -1.19
CA ASN A 201 21.84 2.82 -1.06
C ASN A 201 20.94 4.01 -0.71
N ARG A 202 21.47 4.95 0.08
CA ARG A 202 20.76 6.21 0.36
C ARG A 202 20.69 7.13 -0.85
N ASN A 203 21.70 7.08 -1.72
CA ASN A 203 21.77 7.94 -2.90
C ASN A 203 20.91 7.41 -4.04
N ILE A 204 20.71 6.10 -4.14
CA ILE A 204 19.90 5.53 -5.21
C ILE A 204 18.51 6.19 -5.28
N HIS A 205 17.89 6.42 -4.14
CA HIS A 205 16.58 7.07 -4.06
C HIS A 205 16.60 8.59 -4.33
N ARG A 206 17.80 9.19 -4.45
CA ARG A 206 17.98 10.59 -4.88
C ARG A 206 18.31 10.71 -6.37
N GLU A 207 18.86 9.64 -6.92
CA GLU A 207 19.34 9.56 -8.31
C GLU A 207 18.39 8.79 -9.21
N LEU A 208 17.33 8.19 -8.63
CA LEU A 208 16.23 7.64 -9.42
C LEU A 208 15.73 8.78 -10.29
N PRO A 209 15.80 8.63 -11.62
CA PRO A 209 15.34 9.67 -12.50
C PRO A 209 13.88 10.04 -12.15
N ASP A 210 13.54 11.29 -12.37
CA ASP A 210 12.15 11.74 -12.44
C ASP A 210 11.50 10.98 -13.61
N LEU A 211 11.01 9.78 -13.28
CA LEU A 211 10.41 8.86 -14.24
C LEU A 211 8.94 9.22 -14.43
#